data_97cc0ba3a8e9ff75e944061239266f8e
#
_entry.id   97cc0ba3a8e9ff75e944061239266f8e
#
_cell.length_a   1.000
_cell.length_b   1.000
_cell.length_c   1.000
_cell.angle_alpha   90.00
_cell.angle_beta   90.00
_cell.angle_gamma   90.00
#
_symmetry.space_group_name_H-M   'P 1'
#
loop_
_entity.id
_entity.type
_entity.pdbx_description
1 polymer ?
#
loop_
_entity_poly.entity_id
_entity_poly.type
_entity_poly.pdbx_seq_one_letter_code
_entity_poly.pdbx_strand_id
1 'polypeptide(L)'
;MLILIYCANYSKFDSSLLSLKLFLISLNKLIKFAVGYKNSSQTKIPNRRMSTKKILFAAAIAVFVIACEDNKDTTPTNTNFDRGQMLKFYAESMIIPSYDVLNTQIADFSTKVEAFVTTPNLGNLQTARDAYKEVMLAYQHITVFDFGASEDDLGFILSDVINVFPVSVSKIENSISGANFVFNDFNRDARGLQAIDYLLYSEPTAEAVVAKFADVNRGKYLSALVNQIKTLTEQAGNDWKNTKNDFSSNTSTSSGSSVAEFYNSFVYTFEKIKNFKLGLPMGKRPGQTQTEAARAECYYSGLSIELAKENMLVVENTWFGRTRNSTTGISFRDYILSVSGGEGLVNETQLQFKVINDKFSKVPNDRIESVLANNFTALDEAFLEISKMTRHLKSEMSSLLGISITYSSGDGD
;
A
#
# COMPACT_ATOMS: atom_id res chain seq x y z
N MET A 1 -23.83 -21.55 8.09
CA MET A 1 -22.81 -21.22 7.08
C MET A 1 -23.35 -20.43 5.88
N LEU A 2 -24.63 -20.45 5.55
CA LEU A 2 -25.23 -19.62 4.47
C LEU A 2 -25.61 -18.18 4.90
N ILE A 3 -25.71 -17.89 6.18
CA ILE A 3 -26.11 -16.56 6.71
C ILE A 3 -24.91 -15.59 6.78
N LEU A 4 -23.68 -16.08 6.93
CA LEU A 4 -22.46 -15.26 6.98
C LEU A 4 -22.03 -14.74 5.60
N ILE A 5 -22.42 -15.39 4.51
CA ILE A 5 -22.07 -14.95 3.14
C ILE A 5 -22.99 -13.80 2.67
N TYR A 6 -24.16 -13.63 3.30
CA TYR A 6 -25.11 -12.59 2.90
C TYR A 6 -24.84 -11.21 3.53
N CYS A 7 -24.09 -11.16 4.63
CA CYS A 7 -23.73 -9.89 5.28
C CYS A 7 -22.50 -9.21 4.65
N ALA A 8 -21.65 -9.93 3.92
CA ALA A 8 -20.43 -9.39 3.35
C ALA A 8 -20.63 -8.56 2.06
N ASN A 9 -21.80 -8.68 1.40
CA ASN A 9 -22.06 -8.01 0.11
C ASN A 9 -22.99 -6.79 0.18
N TYR A 10 -23.31 -6.27 1.38
CA TYR A 10 -24.29 -5.17 1.53
C TYR A 10 -23.68 -3.84 2.02
N SER A 11 -22.37 -3.66 1.98
CA SER A 11 -21.73 -2.41 2.42
C SER A 11 -21.72 -1.27 1.38
N LYS A 12 -22.44 -1.41 0.26
CA LYS A 12 -22.45 -0.37 -0.81
C LYS A 12 -23.87 0.03 -1.26
N PHE A 13 -24.83 0.22 -0.36
CA PHE A 13 -26.11 0.83 -0.77
C PHE A 13 -26.69 1.75 0.29
N ASP A 14 -27.00 2.95 -0.20
CA ASP A 14 -27.62 4.10 0.43
C ASP A 14 -28.85 3.73 1.32
N SER A 15 -28.90 4.33 2.51
CA SER A 15 -29.95 4.15 3.52
C SER A 15 -31.24 4.87 3.09
N SER A 16 -31.91 4.37 2.05
CA SER A 16 -33.23 4.83 1.66
C SER A 16 -34.33 3.83 2.06
N LEU A 17 -35.56 4.32 2.25
CA LEU A 17 -36.75 3.54 2.56
C LEU A 17 -36.96 2.28 1.68
N LEU A 18 -36.22 2.14 0.59
CA LEU A 18 -36.28 1.06 -0.37
C LEU A 18 -35.63 -0.23 0.19
N SER A 19 -34.52 -0.09 0.96
CA SER A 19 -33.83 -1.24 1.57
C SER A 19 -34.65 -1.89 2.67
N LEU A 20 -35.36 -1.06 3.45
CA LEU A 20 -36.27 -1.54 4.50
C LEU A 20 -37.49 -2.26 3.90
N LYS A 21 -38.04 -1.78 2.77
CA LYS A 21 -39.14 -2.47 2.07
C LYS A 21 -38.71 -3.79 1.48
N LEU A 22 -37.52 -3.91 0.91
CA LEU A 22 -36.99 -5.16 0.36
C LEU A 22 -36.70 -6.17 1.48
N PHE A 23 -36.19 -5.72 2.62
CA PHE A 23 -35.99 -6.56 3.81
C PHE A 23 -37.32 -7.09 4.36
N LEU A 24 -38.34 -6.25 4.47
CA LEU A 24 -39.68 -6.65 4.93
C LEU A 24 -40.38 -7.62 3.95
N ILE A 25 -40.16 -7.47 2.64
CA ILE A 25 -40.68 -8.39 1.61
C ILE A 25 -39.98 -9.75 1.70
N SER A 26 -38.66 -9.76 1.95
CA SER A 26 -37.88 -10.99 2.16
C SER A 26 -38.28 -11.72 3.42
N LEU A 27 -38.49 -10.99 4.53
CA LEU A 27 -38.94 -11.53 5.81
C LEU A 27 -40.35 -12.14 5.69
N ASN A 28 -41.27 -11.48 4.95
CA ASN A 28 -42.62 -11.96 4.73
C ASN A 28 -42.66 -13.20 3.83
N LYS A 29 -41.73 -13.36 2.87
CA LYS A 29 -41.53 -14.60 2.11
C LYS A 29 -41.00 -15.73 2.98
N LEU A 30 -40.10 -15.48 3.90
CA LEU A 30 -39.55 -16.46 4.85
C LEU A 30 -40.63 -16.95 5.83
N ILE A 31 -41.48 -16.04 6.34
CA ILE A 31 -42.61 -16.36 7.21
C ILE A 31 -43.67 -17.18 6.45
N LYS A 32 -43.97 -16.82 5.20
CA LYS A 32 -44.91 -17.60 4.36
C LYS A 32 -44.35 -18.98 4.02
N PHE A 33 -43.05 -19.14 3.81
CA PHE A 33 -42.40 -20.44 3.61
C PHE A 33 -42.47 -21.30 4.88
N ALA A 34 -42.27 -20.71 6.05
CA ALA A 34 -42.35 -21.39 7.34
C ALA A 34 -43.81 -21.80 7.72
N VAL A 35 -44.78 -21.01 7.28
CA VAL A 35 -46.23 -21.28 7.51
C VAL A 35 -46.82 -22.17 6.44
N GLY A 36 -46.32 -22.14 5.19
CA GLY A 36 -46.78 -22.94 4.05
C GLY A 36 -46.48 -24.44 4.14
N TYR A 37 -45.63 -24.88 5.08
CA TYR A 37 -45.30 -26.29 5.29
C TYR A 37 -46.34 -27.05 6.17
N LYS A 38 -47.49 -26.45 6.42
CA LYS A 38 -48.53 -26.99 7.33
C LYS A 38 -49.78 -27.58 6.66
N ASN A 39 -49.81 -27.71 5.35
CA ASN A 39 -50.98 -28.28 4.67
C ASN A 39 -50.63 -29.36 3.65
N SER A 40 -50.16 -30.52 4.11
CA SER A 40 -50.46 -31.81 3.45
C SER A 40 -50.18 -32.96 4.41
N SER A 41 -51.19 -33.84 4.52
CA SER A 41 -51.26 -35.16 5.16
C SER A 41 -51.42 -35.22 6.69
N GLN A 42 -52.60 -35.83 7.00
CA GLN A 42 -53.01 -36.24 8.34
C GLN A 42 -52.06 -37.27 8.95
N THR A 43 -51.40 -36.91 10.05
CA THR A 43 -50.98 -37.87 11.08
C THR A 43 -50.97 -37.16 12.43
N LYS A 44 -51.66 -37.81 13.42
CA LYS A 44 -51.78 -37.34 14.80
C LYS A 44 -50.42 -37.13 15.43
N ILE A 45 -50.10 -35.88 15.84
CA ILE A 45 -48.89 -35.54 16.63
C ILE A 45 -49.34 -35.11 18.02
N PRO A 46 -48.75 -35.66 19.11
CA PRO A 46 -49.10 -35.32 20.48
C PRO A 46 -48.65 -33.88 20.84
N ASN A 47 -49.48 -33.21 21.64
CA ASN A 47 -49.29 -31.89 22.20
C ASN A 47 -47.92 -31.77 22.94
N ARG A 48 -46.87 -31.28 22.27
CA ARG A 48 -45.60 -30.92 22.92
C ARG A 48 -45.62 -29.44 23.23
N ARG A 49 -45.82 -29.10 24.50
CA ARG A 49 -45.58 -27.74 25.03
C ARG A 49 -44.16 -27.32 24.65
N MET A 50 -44.02 -26.21 23.97
CA MET A 50 -42.70 -25.60 23.67
C MET A 50 -41.98 -25.30 24.97
N SER A 51 -40.78 -25.83 25.14
CA SER A 51 -39.98 -25.65 26.32
C SER A 51 -39.58 -24.17 26.47
N THR A 52 -39.66 -23.67 27.70
CA THR A 52 -39.24 -22.29 28.09
C THR A 52 -37.86 -21.90 27.59
N LYS A 53 -36.97 -22.88 27.33
CA LYS A 53 -35.62 -22.65 26.73
C LYS A 53 -35.68 -22.16 25.28
N LYS A 54 -36.71 -22.54 24.49
CA LYS A 54 -36.83 -22.06 23.08
C LYS A 54 -37.40 -20.63 23.02
N ILE A 55 -38.22 -20.24 24.00
CA ILE A 55 -38.74 -18.86 24.13
C ILE A 55 -37.62 -17.92 24.58
N LEU A 56 -36.75 -18.35 25.49
CA LEU A 56 -35.58 -17.59 25.93
C LEU A 56 -34.54 -17.43 24.81
N PHE A 57 -34.38 -18.40 23.91
CA PHE A 57 -33.48 -18.33 22.77
C PHE A 57 -33.99 -17.35 21.70
N ALA A 58 -35.28 -17.28 21.46
CA ALA A 58 -35.90 -16.31 20.55
C ALA A 58 -35.85 -14.89 21.11
N ALA A 59 -36.01 -14.72 22.44
CA ALA A 59 -35.86 -13.43 23.11
C ALA A 59 -34.40 -12.94 23.13
N ALA A 60 -33.42 -13.83 23.27
CA ALA A 60 -31.99 -13.47 23.21
C ALA A 60 -31.57 -13.00 21.81
N ILE A 61 -32.13 -13.56 20.73
CA ILE A 61 -31.86 -13.10 19.36
C ILE A 61 -32.49 -11.71 19.12
N ALA A 62 -33.64 -11.41 19.71
CA ALA A 62 -34.31 -10.10 19.58
C ALA A 62 -33.52 -8.98 20.31
N VAL A 63 -32.84 -9.30 21.40
CA VAL A 63 -32.01 -8.34 22.16
C VAL A 63 -30.69 -8.04 21.41
N PHE A 64 -30.15 -9.00 20.63
CA PHE A 64 -28.93 -8.76 19.84
C PHE A 64 -29.15 -7.88 18.60
N VAL A 65 -30.37 -7.72 18.13
CA VAL A 65 -30.69 -6.85 16.97
C VAL A 65 -30.87 -5.38 17.39
N ILE A 66 -31.08 -5.10 18.68
CA ILE A 66 -31.22 -3.72 19.21
C ILE A 66 -29.86 -3.14 19.68
N ALA A 67 -28.81 -3.97 19.77
CA ALA A 67 -27.47 -3.54 20.18
C ALA A 67 -26.58 -3.03 19.01
N CYS A 68 -27.12 -2.91 17.79
CA CYS A 68 -26.54 -2.09 16.73
C CYS A 68 -27.22 -0.71 16.75
N GLU A 69 -27.20 -0.02 17.87
CA GLU A 69 -27.25 1.43 17.87
C GLU A 69 -25.91 1.91 17.29
N ASP A 70 -26.00 2.74 16.25
CA ASP A 70 -24.88 3.50 15.74
C ASP A 70 -24.08 4.05 16.95
N ASN A 71 -22.90 3.52 17.19
CA ASN A 71 -21.92 4.21 17.98
C ASN A 71 -21.70 5.54 17.27
N LYS A 72 -22.42 6.57 17.67
CA LYS A 72 -22.02 7.94 17.38
C LYS A 72 -20.58 8.01 17.82
N ASP A 73 -19.69 8.22 16.86
CA ASP A 73 -18.28 8.49 17.06
C ASP A 73 -18.17 9.49 18.21
N THR A 74 -17.84 9.00 19.40
CA THR A 74 -17.53 9.83 20.58
C THR A 74 -16.07 10.25 20.57
N THR A 75 -15.43 10.21 19.39
CA THR A 75 -14.12 10.84 19.21
C THR A 75 -14.32 12.33 19.40
N PRO A 76 -13.52 13.01 20.23
CA PRO A 76 -13.56 14.45 20.34
C PRO A 76 -13.12 15.05 19.02
N THR A 77 -14.08 15.17 18.09
CA THR A 77 -13.84 15.82 16.81
C THR A 77 -13.59 17.29 17.11
N ASN A 78 -12.35 17.71 16.93
CA ASN A 78 -12.08 19.13 16.81
C ASN A 78 -12.79 19.59 15.53
N THR A 79 -13.95 20.21 15.71
CA THR A 79 -14.84 20.64 14.64
C THR A 79 -14.26 21.76 13.77
N ASN A 80 -13.06 22.26 14.11
CA ASN A 80 -12.43 23.42 13.47
C ASN A 80 -11.29 23.07 12.50
N PHE A 81 -10.80 21.80 12.43
CA PHE A 81 -9.76 21.45 11.47
C PHE A 81 -10.36 21.11 10.11
N ASP A 82 -9.92 21.82 9.07
CA ASP A 82 -10.39 21.61 7.69
C ASP A 82 -9.66 20.45 7.01
N ARG A 83 -10.19 19.23 7.22
CA ARG A 83 -9.69 18.02 6.59
C ARG A 83 -9.84 18.03 5.07
N GLY A 84 -10.87 18.71 4.55
CA GLY A 84 -11.06 18.86 3.11
C GLY A 84 -9.95 19.70 2.48
N GLN A 85 -9.57 20.79 3.12
CA GLN A 85 -8.43 21.60 2.67
C GLN A 85 -7.11 20.83 2.77
N MET A 86 -6.92 20.03 3.83
CA MET A 86 -5.76 19.14 3.96
C MET A 86 -5.69 18.15 2.81
N LEU A 87 -6.76 17.40 2.54
CA LEU A 87 -6.82 16.43 1.44
C LEU A 87 -6.61 17.09 0.08
N LYS A 88 -7.21 18.27 -0.14
CA LYS A 88 -7.03 19.06 -1.36
C LYS A 88 -5.56 19.46 -1.55
N PHE A 89 -4.89 19.95 -0.50
CA PHE A 89 -3.47 20.26 -0.55
C PHE A 89 -2.64 19.03 -0.94
N TYR A 90 -2.88 17.88 -0.30
CA TYR A 90 -2.18 16.64 -0.66
C TYR A 90 -2.43 16.25 -2.12
N ALA A 91 -3.67 16.25 -2.58
CA ALA A 91 -3.99 15.89 -3.96
C ALA A 91 -3.30 16.80 -4.98
N GLU A 92 -3.44 18.11 -4.83
CA GLU A 92 -2.99 19.10 -5.82
C GLU A 92 -1.51 19.44 -5.74
N SER A 93 -0.90 19.36 -4.55
CA SER A 93 0.48 19.82 -4.33
C SER A 93 1.48 18.68 -4.10
N MET A 94 1.02 17.47 -3.79
CA MET A 94 1.91 16.33 -3.52
C MET A 94 1.61 15.14 -4.42
N ILE A 95 0.38 14.62 -4.45
CA ILE A 95 0.03 13.38 -5.18
C ILE A 95 0.21 13.59 -6.69
N ILE A 96 -0.60 14.46 -7.28
CA ILE A 96 -0.59 14.69 -8.73
C ILE A 96 0.81 15.09 -9.23
N PRO A 97 1.52 16.05 -8.60
CA PRO A 97 2.88 16.38 -9.03
C PRO A 97 3.88 15.22 -8.90
N SER A 98 3.72 14.32 -7.92
CA SER A 98 4.59 13.14 -7.79
C SER A 98 4.39 12.15 -8.93
N TYR A 99 3.15 11.90 -9.33
CA TYR A 99 2.85 11.09 -10.52
C TYR A 99 3.33 11.75 -11.81
N ASP A 100 3.20 13.06 -11.96
CA ASP A 100 3.68 13.80 -13.15
C ASP A 100 5.21 13.68 -13.28
N VAL A 101 5.95 13.80 -12.17
CA VAL A 101 7.41 13.60 -12.15
C VAL A 101 7.75 12.14 -12.50
N LEU A 102 7.11 11.16 -11.86
CA LEU A 102 7.37 9.75 -12.14
C LEU A 102 7.11 9.41 -13.62
N ASN A 103 6.01 9.85 -14.17
CA ASN A 103 5.67 9.61 -15.58
C ASN A 103 6.68 10.27 -16.54
N THR A 104 7.21 11.46 -16.18
CA THR A 104 8.29 12.11 -16.93
C THR A 104 9.57 11.27 -16.91
N GLN A 105 9.97 10.77 -15.74
CA GLN A 105 11.16 9.91 -15.61
C GLN A 105 10.99 8.57 -16.35
N ILE A 106 9.81 7.96 -16.29
CA ILE A 106 9.52 6.72 -17.04
C ILE A 106 9.56 6.95 -18.55
N ALA A 107 9.08 8.09 -19.05
CA ALA A 107 9.14 8.43 -20.46
C ALA A 107 10.60 8.59 -20.95
N ASP A 108 11.46 9.28 -20.18
CA ASP A 108 12.89 9.36 -20.48
C ASP A 108 13.55 7.97 -20.43
N PHE A 109 13.30 7.22 -19.37
CA PHE A 109 13.81 5.85 -19.24
C PHE A 109 13.38 4.95 -20.40
N SER A 110 12.13 5.02 -20.83
CA SER A 110 11.62 4.28 -21.99
C SER A 110 12.44 4.58 -23.27
N THR A 111 12.78 5.87 -23.49
CA THR A 111 13.61 6.30 -24.62
C THR A 111 15.03 5.72 -24.54
N LYS A 112 15.64 5.74 -23.34
CA LYS A 112 16.99 5.18 -23.11
C LYS A 112 17.01 3.65 -23.27
N VAL A 113 15.98 2.97 -22.80
CA VAL A 113 15.81 1.52 -22.98
C VAL A 113 15.67 1.18 -24.45
N GLU A 114 14.87 1.92 -25.22
CA GLU A 114 14.73 1.70 -26.66
C GLU A 114 16.08 1.85 -27.40
N ALA A 115 16.86 2.87 -27.08
CA ALA A 115 18.20 3.06 -27.62
C ALA A 115 19.14 1.90 -27.23
N PHE A 116 19.08 1.43 -25.99
CA PHE A 116 19.89 0.30 -25.54
C PHE A 116 19.50 -1.03 -26.21
N VAL A 117 18.22 -1.31 -26.29
CA VAL A 117 17.72 -2.56 -26.93
C VAL A 117 18.01 -2.59 -28.42
N THR A 118 17.90 -1.44 -29.10
CA THR A 118 18.20 -1.32 -30.54
C THR A 118 19.71 -1.44 -30.80
N THR A 119 20.54 -0.87 -29.95
CA THR A 119 21.99 -0.87 -30.10
C THR A 119 22.65 -1.15 -28.75
N PRO A 120 22.75 -2.44 -28.36
CA PRO A 120 23.37 -2.82 -27.09
C PRO A 120 24.86 -2.45 -27.08
N ASN A 121 25.22 -1.48 -26.23
CA ASN A 121 26.60 -1.06 -25.97
C ASN A 121 26.71 -0.47 -24.57
N LEU A 122 27.92 -0.26 -24.08
CA LEU A 122 28.18 0.25 -22.72
C LEU A 122 27.62 1.66 -22.50
N GLY A 123 27.68 2.54 -23.49
CA GLY A 123 27.16 3.91 -23.37
C GLY A 123 25.64 3.92 -23.20
N ASN A 124 24.92 3.16 -24.05
CA ASN A 124 23.47 3.07 -23.96
C ASN A 124 23.02 2.32 -22.69
N LEU A 125 23.75 1.29 -22.24
CA LEU A 125 23.50 0.64 -20.96
C LEU A 125 23.62 1.62 -19.81
N GLN A 126 24.68 2.43 -19.78
CA GLN A 126 24.89 3.40 -18.70
C GLN A 126 23.77 4.44 -18.66
N THR A 127 23.38 5.00 -19.82
CA THR A 127 22.28 5.98 -19.85
C THR A 127 20.94 5.37 -19.41
N ALA A 128 20.68 4.10 -19.77
CA ALA A 128 19.50 3.39 -19.27
C ALA A 128 19.53 3.15 -17.75
N ARG A 129 20.70 2.79 -17.21
CA ARG A 129 20.90 2.64 -15.75
C ARG A 129 20.69 3.94 -14.98
N ASP A 130 21.24 5.05 -15.50
CA ASP A 130 21.07 6.37 -14.88
C ASP A 130 19.61 6.78 -14.86
N ALA A 131 18.90 6.61 -15.97
CA ALA A 131 17.48 6.90 -16.04
C ALA A 131 16.64 5.95 -15.16
N TYR A 132 17.01 4.66 -15.04
CA TYR A 132 16.37 3.74 -14.10
C TYR A 132 16.48 4.20 -12.65
N LYS A 133 17.66 4.68 -12.24
CA LYS A 133 17.84 5.25 -10.89
C LYS A 133 16.89 6.41 -10.63
N GLU A 134 16.73 7.33 -11.58
CA GLU A 134 15.79 8.46 -11.45
C GLU A 134 14.33 7.99 -11.37
N VAL A 135 13.95 6.95 -12.12
CA VAL A 135 12.62 6.31 -11.98
C VAL A 135 12.45 5.75 -10.58
N MET A 136 13.44 5.04 -10.03
CA MET A 136 13.34 4.44 -8.70
C MET A 136 13.25 5.48 -7.60
N LEU A 137 13.98 6.59 -7.70
CA LEU A 137 13.88 7.72 -6.77
C LEU A 137 12.51 8.40 -6.87
N ALA A 138 12.03 8.66 -8.08
CA ALA A 138 10.70 9.25 -8.30
C ALA A 138 9.58 8.33 -7.80
N TYR A 139 9.71 7.02 -7.98
CA TYR A 139 8.76 6.02 -7.50
C TYR A 139 8.58 6.07 -5.97
N GLN A 140 9.65 6.34 -5.20
CA GLN A 140 9.52 6.43 -3.74
C GLN A 140 8.50 7.50 -3.32
N HIS A 141 8.33 8.56 -4.13
CA HIS A 141 7.43 9.68 -3.81
C HIS A 141 5.94 9.39 -4.03
N ILE A 142 5.60 8.30 -4.72
CA ILE A 142 4.18 7.89 -4.87
C ILE A 142 3.75 6.81 -3.88
N THR A 143 4.69 6.16 -3.20
CA THR A 143 4.40 4.98 -2.35
C THR A 143 3.45 5.27 -1.19
N VAL A 144 3.45 6.48 -0.64
CA VAL A 144 2.51 6.92 0.41
C VAL A 144 1.11 7.23 -0.12
N PHE A 145 0.95 7.28 -1.44
CA PHE A 145 -0.29 7.56 -2.16
C PHE A 145 -0.81 6.33 -2.92
N ASP A 146 -0.39 5.14 -2.50
CA ASP A 146 -0.69 3.86 -3.11
C ASP A 146 -2.00 3.29 -2.56
N PHE A 147 -3.11 3.99 -2.85
CA PHE A 147 -4.48 3.64 -2.46
C PHE A 147 -5.48 4.32 -3.39
N GLY A 148 -6.76 3.96 -3.31
CA GLY A 148 -7.84 4.60 -4.05
C GLY A 148 -7.59 4.64 -5.56
N ALA A 149 -7.29 5.80 -6.14
CA ALA A 149 -7.02 5.95 -7.57
C ALA A 149 -5.77 5.19 -8.07
N SER A 150 -4.96 4.62 -7.18
CA SER A 150 -3.80 3.78 -7.50
C SER A 150 -4.11 2.29 -7.43
N GLU A 151 -5.35 1.91 -7.14
CA GLU A 151 -5.80 0.51 -7.12
C GLU A 151 -6.35 0.12 -8.50
N ASP A 152 -6.14 -1.15 -8.88
CA ASP A 152 -6.78 -1.71 -10.06
C ASP A 152 -8.22 -2.17 -9.77
N ASP A 153 -8.94 -2.61 -10.80
CA ASP A 153 -10.33 -3.08 -10.69
C ASP A 153 -10.51 -4.26 -9.71
N LEU A 154 -9.43 -4.94 -9.33
CA LEU A 154 -9.42 -6.05 -8.38
C LEU A 154 -8.99 -5.61 -6.97
N GLY A 155 -8.66 -4.34 -6.77
CA GLY A 155 -8.19 -3.76 -5.52
C GLY A 155 -6.72 -4.02 -5.21
N PHE A 156 -5.89 -4.37 -6.22
CA PHE A 156 -4.45 -4.42 -6.03
C PHE A 156 -3.85 -3.02 -6.15
N ILE A 157 -3.09 -2.62 -5.15
CA ILE A 157 -2.35 -1.36 -5.16
C ILE A 157 -1.20 -1.42 -6.17
N LEU A 158 -0.84 -0.26 -6.73
CA LEU A 158 0.15 -0.16 -7.81
C LEU A 158 1.49 -0.81 -7.44
N SER A 159 1.97 -0.66 -6.20
CA SER A 159 3.24 -1.27 -5.74
C SER A 159 3.24 -2.79 -5.80
N ASP A 160 2.09 -3.45 -5.59
CA ASP A 160 1.97 -4.91 -5.66
C ASP A 160 2.01 -5.43 -7.10
N VAL A 161 1.88 -4.53 -8.07
CA VAL A 161 1.91 -4.83 -9.50
C VAL A 161 3.26 -4.50 -10.12
N ILE A 162 3.87 -3.36 -9.76
CA ILE A 162 5.07 -2.86 -10.45
C ILE A 162 6.36 -2.94 -9.62
N ASN A 163 6.31 -3.26 -8.30
CA ASN A 163 7.51 -3.22 -7.44
C ASN A 163 7.60 -4.39 -6.46
N VAL A 164 7.38 -5.61 -6.91
CA VAL A 164 7.50 -6.84 -6.11
C VAL A 164 8.94 -7.29 -6.01
N PHE A 165 9.42 -7.54 -4.80
CA PHE A 165 10.75 -8.10 -4.52
C PHE A 165 10.71 -9.14 -3.39
N PRO A 166 11.61 -10.15 -3.39
CA PRO A 166 12.61 -10.41 -4.44
C PRO A 166 11.98 -10.95 -5.73
N VAL A 167 12.69 -10.81 -6.85
CA VAL A 167 12.24 -11.36 -8.12
C VAL A 167 12.56 -12.85 -8.25
N SER A 168 11.79 -13.54 -9.07
CA SER A 168 12.07 -14.92 -9.49
C SER A 168 12.87 -14.93 -10.80
N VAL A 169 14.18 -15.08 -10.67
CA VAL A 169 15.10 -15.16 -11.83
C VAL A 169 14.68 -16.25 -12.81
N SER A 170 14.29 -17.41 -12.28
CA SER A 170 13.86 -18.55 -13.14
C SER A 170 12.62 -18.21 -13.97
N LYS A 171 11.64 -17.50 -13.40
CA LYS A 171 10.45 -17.08 -14.17
C LYS A 171 10.81 -16.04 -15.23
N ILE A 172 11.68 -15.09 -14.93
CA ILE A 172 12.17 -14.08 -15.89
C ILE A 172 12.86 -14.78 -17.06
N GLU A 173 13.85 -15.63 -16.78
CA GLU A 173 14.62 -16.32 -17.85
C GLU A 173 13.75 -17.29 -18.66
N ASN A 174 12.78 -17.98 -18.04
CA ASN A 174 11.81 -18.81 -18.74
C ASN A 174 10.89 -17.98 -19.66
N SER A 175 10.48 -16.78 -19.22
CA SER A 175 9.67 -15.87 -20.06
C SER A 175 10.46 -15.36 -21.25
N ILE A 176 11.74 -15.05 -21.09
CA ILE A 176 12.64 -14.63 -22.17
C ILE A 176 12.83 -15.76 -23.19
N SER A 177 13.24 -16.94 -22.72
CA SER A 177 13.50 -18.11 -23.59
C SER A 177 12.25 -18.60 -24.32
N GLY A 178 11.09 -18.53 -23.66
CA GLY A 178 9.79 -18.89 -24.24
C GLY A 178 9.13 -17.78 -25.06
N ALA A 179 9.77 -16.61 -25.20
CA ALA A 179 9.20 -15.40 -25.81
C ALA A 179 7.78 -15.08 -25.29
N ASN A 180 7.53 -15.34 -24.01
CA ASN A 180 6.25 -15.08 -23.34
C ASN A 180 6.36 -13.81 -22.50
N PHE A 181 5.71 -12.76 -22.94
CA PHE A 181 5.72 -11.43 -22.28
C PHE A 181 4.34 -11.08 -21.71
N VAL A 182 3.56 -12.08 -21.29
CA VAL A 182 2.28 -11.89 -20.61
C VAL A 182 2.51 -11.66 -19.12
N PHE A 183 2.11 -10.51 -18.64
CA PHE A 183 2.22 -10.11 -17.25
C PHE A 183 0.86 -10.25 -16.55
N ASN A 184 0.78 -11.15 -15.58
CA ASN A 184 -0.41 -11.43 -14.80
C ASN A 184 -0.04 -11.63 -13.32
N ASP A 185 -1.03 -11.88 -12.46
CA ASP A 185 -0.81 -11.96 -11.02
C ASP A 185 -0.08 -13.22 -10.55
N PHE A 186 -0.01 -14.27 -11.37
CA PHE A 186 0.75 -15.47 -11.06
C PHE A 186 2.26 -15.30 -11.24
N ASN A 187 2.70 -14.27 -11.97
CA ASN A 187 4.11 -13.98 -12.21
C ASN A 187 4.50 -12.55 -11.79
N ARG A 188 3.88 -12.01 -10.72
CA ARG A 188 4.22 -10.69 -10.17
C ARG A 188 5.70 -10.54 -9.83
N ASP A 189 6.34 -11.61 -9.39
CA ASP A 189 7.76 -11.70 -9.06
C ASP A 189 8.68 -11.81 -10.30
N ALA A 190 8.13 -11.72 -11.51
CA ALA A 190 8.89 -11.70 -12.76
C ALA A 190 8.62 -10.41 -13.59
N ARG A 191 7.90 -9.43 -13.04
CA ARG A 191 7.55 -8.19 -13.73
C ARG A 191 7.94 -6.96 -12.93
N GLY A 192 7.69 -5.79 -13.51
CA GLY A 192 7.84 -4.50 -12.83
C GLY A 192 9.29 -4.03 -12.71
N LEU A 193 9.49 -3.05 -11.82
CA LEU A 193 10.75 -2.35 -11.62
C LEU A 193 11.89 -3.29 -11.19
N GLN A 194 11.60 -4.28 -10.35
CA GLN A 194 12.62 -5.19 -9.84
C GLN A 194 13.09 -6.21 -10.88
N ALA A 195 12.23 -6.61 -11.84
CA ALA A 195 12.66 -7.41 -12.99
C ALA A 195 13.57 -6.59 -13.92
N ILE A 196 13.33 -5.29 -14.07
CA ILE A 196 14.23 -4.37 -14.78
C ILE A 196 15.58 -4.26 -14.07
N ASP A 197 15.58 -4.15 -12.72
CA ASP A 197 16.81 -4.16 -11.92
C ASP A 197 17.67 -5.38 -12.24
N TYR A 198 17.05 -6.56 -12.22
CA TYR A 198 17.73 -7.80 -12.61
C TYR A 198 18.30 -7.72 -14.02
N LEU A 199 17.50 -7.32 -15.01
CA LEU A 199 17.93 -7.31 -16.41
C LEU A 199 19.13 -6.38 -16.69
N LEU A 200 19.19 -5.24 -15.99
CA LEU A 200 20.19 -4.22 -16.22
C LEU A 200 21.46 -4.39 -15.36
N TYR A 201 21.40 -5.16 -14.25
CA TYR A 201 22.50 -5.15 -13.27
C TYR A 201 22.94 -6.54 -12.77
N SER A 202 22.30 -7.65 -13.18
CA SER A 202 22.55 -8.97 -12.57
C SER A 202 23.91 -9.59 -12.92
N GLU A 203 24.58 -9.14 -13.98
CA GLU A 203 25.85 -9.70 -14.39
C GLU A 203 27.04 -9.02 -13.69
N PRO A 204 28.18 -9.71 -13.54
CA PRO A 204 29.35 -9.19 -12.82
C PRO A 204 29.97 -7.94 -13.43
N THR A 205 29.85 -7.75 -14.76
CA THR A 205 30.36 -6.59 -15.48
C THR A 205 29.35 -6.01 -16.45
N ALA A 206 29.52 -4.75 -16.82
CA ALA A 206 28.65 -4.09 -17.78
C ALA A 206 28.72 -4.74 -19.17
N GLU A 207 29.91 -5.23 -19.57
CA GLU A 207 30.11 -5.96 -20.83
C GLU A 207 29.33 -7.26 -20.85
N ALA A 208 29.28 -7.98 -19.74
CA ALA A 208 28.49 -9.22 -19.61
C ALA A 208 27.00 -8.92 -19.71
N VAL A 209 26.49 -7.82 -19.14
CA VAL A 209 25.11 -7.37 -19.34
C VAL A 209 24.85 -7.12 -20.83
N VAL A 210 25.70 -6.30 -21.49
CA VAL A 210 25.55 -5.98 -22.92
C VAL A 210 25.51 -7.29 -23.77
N ALA A 211 26.38 -8.25 -23.47
CA ALA A 211 26.44 -9.52 -24.19
C ALA A 211 25.13 -10.34 -24.06
N LYS A 212 24.43 -10.28 -22.92
CA LYS A 212 23.12 -10.92 -22.73
C LYS A 212 22.03 -10.36 -23.66
N PHE A 213 22.14 -9.11 -24.05
CA PHE A 213 21.19 -8.47 -24.97
C PHE A 213 21.45 -8.77 -26.46
N ALA A 214 22.41 -9.65 -26.77
CA ALA A 214 22.45 -10.34 -28.08
C ALA A 214 21.20 -11.22 -28.27
N ASP A 215 20.56 -11.68 -27.20
CA ASP A 215 19.24 -12.29 -27.24
C ASP A 215 18.15 -11.23 -27.44
N VAL A 216 17.56 -11.22 -28.64
CA VAL A 216 16.49 -10.27 -29.03
C VAL A 216 15.28 -10.37 -28.08
N ASN A 217 14.96 -11.55 -27.54
CA ASN A 217 13.84 -11.71 -26.64
C ASN A 217 14.08 -11.02 -25.29
N ARG A 218 15.34 -10.96 -24.82
CA ARG A 218 15.69 -10.19 -23.61
C ARG A 218 15.41 -8.71 -23.79
N GLY A 219 15.74 -8.15 -24.94
CA GLY A 219 15.41 -6.76 -25.28
C GLY A 219 13.90 -6.52 -25.34
N LYS A 220 13.16 -7.41 -26.03
CA LYS A 220 11.69 -7.34 -26.08
C LYS A 220 11.05 -7.44 -24.70
N TYR A 221 11.57 -8.31 -23.82
CA TYR A 221 11.06 -8.45 -22.45
C TYR A 221 11.28 -7.17 -21.65
N LEU A 222 12.47 -6.57 -21.71
CA LEU A 222 12.76 -5.29 -21.06
C LEU A 222 11.82 -4.18 -21.56
N SER A 223 11.64 -4.04 -22.88
CA SER A 223 10.72 -3.05 -23.45
C SER A 223 9.26 -3.28 -23.02
N ALA A 224 8.83 -4.54 -22.95
CA ALA A 224 7.48 -4.88 -22.49
C ALA A 224 7.25 -4.51 -21.01
N LEU A 225 8.24 -4.73 -20.13
CA LEU A 225 8.19 -4.32 -18.73
C LEU A 225 8.05 -2.80 -18.59
N VAL A 226 8.88 -2.04 -19.32
CA VAL A 226 8.84 -0.57 -19.29
C VAL A 226 7.49 -0.04 -19.78
N ASN A 227 6.96 -0.60 -20.87
CA ASN A 227 5.66 -0.21 -21.42
C ASN A 227 4.52 -0.51 -20.44
N GLN A 228 4.56 -1.65 -19.73
CA GLN A 228 3.56 -1.97 -18.72
C GLN A 228 3.58 -0.96 -17.57
N ILE A 229 4.77 -0.67 -17.03
CA ILE A 229 4.92 0.31 -15.94
C ILE A 229 4.41 1.67 -16.38
N LYS A 230 4.80 2.13 -17.59
CA LYS A 230 4.35 3.40 -18.16
C LYS A 230 2.83 3.47 -18.23
N THR A 231 2.18 2.46 -18.78
CA THR A 231 0.71 2.43 -18.90
C THR A 231 0.05 2.52 -17.53
N LEU A 232 0.49 1.74 -16.55
CA LEU A 232 -0.13 1.68 -15.22
C LEU A 232 0.07 2.98 -14.43
N THR A 233 1.26 3.60 -14.51
CA THR A 233 1.53 4.84 -13.80
C THR A 233 0.85 6.06 -14.44
N GLU A 234 0.73 6.09 -15.77
CA GLU A 234 -0.05 7.11 -16.50
C GLU A 234 -1.54 7.00 -16.15
N GLN A 235 -2.08 5.77 -16.09
CA GLN A 235 -3.45 5.53 -15.67
C GLN A 235 -3.69 6.05 -14.25
N ALA A 236 -2.91 5.59 -13.28
CA ALA A 236 -3.04 6.02 -11.88
C ALA A 236 -2.94 7.55 -11.72
N GLY A 237 -1.98 8.19 -12.42
CA GLY A 237 -1.85 9.65 -12.40
C GLY A 237 -3.06 10.38 -13.00
N ASN A 238 -3.67 9.84 -14.06
CA ASN A 238 -4.88 10.40 -14.65
C ASN A 238 -6.10 10.19 -13.75
N ASP A 239 -6.21 9.03 -13.10
CA ASP A 239 -7.30 8.72 -12.18
C ASP A 239 -7.24 9.63 -10.95
N TRP A 240 -6.06 9.93 -10.42
CA TRP A 240 -5.88 10.94 -9.37
C TRP A 240 -6.32 12.35 -9.81
N LYS A 241 -6.02 12.77 -11.06
CA LYS A 241 -6.49 14.05 -11.60
C LYS A 241 -8.01 14.11 -11.71
N ASN A 242 -8.63 12.99 -12.08
CA ASN A 242 -10.09 12.90 -12.26
C ASN A 242 -10.85 12.83 -10.93
N THR A 243 -10.30 12.14 -9.92
CA THR A 243 -10.99 11.86 -8.64
C THR A 243 -10.59 12.80 -7.50
N LYS A 244 -9.69 13.76 -7.71
CA LYS A 244 -9.18 14.66 -6.65
C LYS A 244 -10.27 15.40 -5.86
N ASN A 245 -11.39 15.77 -6.50
CA ASN A 245 -12.49 16.47 -5.84
C ASN A 245 -13.28 15.53 -4.92
N ASP A 246 -13.52 14.29 -5.37
CA ASP A 246 -14.18 13.26 -4.57
C ASP A 246 -13.30 12.91 -3.38
N PHE A 247 -12.01 12.73 -3.61
CA PHE A 247 -11.01 12.51 -2.54
C PHE A 247 -11.05 13.64 -1.50
N SER A 248 -11.03 14.90 -1.91
CA SER A 248 -11.00 16.04 -0.98
C SER A 248 -12.32 16.30 -0.26
N SER A 249 -13.44 15.80 -0.79
CA SER A 249 -14.77 15.97 -0.19
C SER A 249 -15.13 14.88 0.85
N ASN A 250 -14.48 13.70 0.80
CA ASN A 250 -14.77 12.58 1.70
C ASN A 250 -13.93 12.66 2.99
N THR A 251 -14.34 13.57 3.90
CA THR A 251 -13.56 14.04 5.05
C THR A 251 -13.81 13.32 6.37
N SER A 252 -14.59 12.22 6.39
CA SER A 252 -14.81 11.46 7.62
C SER A 252 -13.55 10.69 8.05
N THR A 253 -13.54 10.12 9.27
CA THR A 253 -12.46 9.25 9.77
C THR A 253 -12.87 7.77 9.78
N SER A 254 -14.08 7.46 9.31
CA SER A 254 -14.57 6.09 9.21
C SER A 254 -13.82 5.32 8.09
N SER A 255 -13.79 4.01 8.20
CA SER A 255 -13.22 3.13 7.17
C SER A 255 -13.85 3.42 5.80
N GLY A 256 -13.03 3.47 4.76
CA GLY A 256 -13.43 3.82 3.38
C GLY A 256 -13.56 5.33 3.14
N SER A 257 -13.24 6.19 4.11
CA SER A 257 -13.11 7.63 3.88
C SER A 257 -11.70 7.97 3.40
N SER A 258 -11.57 9.06 2.63
CA SER A 258 -10.28 9.49 2.09
C SER A 258 -9.24 9.79 3.18
N VAL A 259 -9.69 10.33 4.32
CA VAL A 259 -8.78 10.56 5.47
C VAL A 259 -8.27 9.25 6.02
N ALA A 260 -9.14 8.25 6.21
CA ALA A 260 -8.75 6.96 6.77
C ALA A 260 -7.90 6.15 5.80
N GLU A 261 -8.25 6.09 4.52
CA GLU A 261 -7.47 5.39 3.49
C GLU A 261 -6.08 6.00 3.33
N PHE A 262 -5.99 7.33 3.24
CA PHE A 262 -4.70 8.00 3.14
C PHE A 262 -3.85 7.78 4.39
N TYR A 263 -4.43 7.89 5.58
CA TYR A 263 -3.70 7.62 6.82
C TYR A 263 -3.19 6.18 6.88
N ASN A 264 -4.02 5.22 6.50
CA ASN A 264 -3.63 3.81 6.42
C ASN A 264 -2.49 3.57 5.42
N SER A 265 -2.54 4.18 4.23
CA SER A 265 -1.47 4.09 3.23
C SER A 265 -0.16 4.73 3.72
N PHE A 266 -0.25 5.88 4.41
CA PHE A 266 0.88 6.54 5.03
C PHE A 266 1.58 5.64 6.07
N VAL A 267 0.82 5.07 7.01
CA VAL A 267 1.38 4.17 8.04
C VAL A 267 1.88 2.86 7.43
N TYR A 268 1.17 2.31 6.45
CA TYR A 268 1.57 1.10 5.74
C TYR A 268 2.90 1.29 4.99
N THR A 269 3.09 2.42 4.32
CA THR A 269 4.36 2.75 3.64
C THR A 269 5.51 2.81 4.64
N PHE A 270 5.31 3.46 5.79
CA PHE A 270 6.29 3.46 6.87
C PHE A 270 6.63 2.03 7.33
N GLU A 271 5.63 1.17 7.52
CA GLU A 271 5.86 -0.22 7.90
C GLU A 271 6.53 -1.04 6.79
N LYS A 272 6.26 -0.74 5.50
CA LYS A 272 7.01 -1.34 4.37
C LYS A 272 8.50 -1.02 4.43
N ILE A 273 8.88 0.20 4.78
CA ILE A 273 10.30 0.57 4.98
C ILE A 273 10.91 -0.29 6.09
N LYS A 274 10.29 -0.29 7.25
CA LYS A 274 10.76 -1.07 8.41
C LYS A 274 10.83 -2.57 8.12
N ASN A 275 9.73 -3.14 7.65
CA ASN A 275 9.55 -4.58 7.61
C ASN A 275 10.18 -5.23 6.38
N PHE A 276 10.05 -4.60 5.21
CA PHE A 276 10.42 -5.22 3.93
C PHE A 276 11.69 -4.63 3.34
N LYS A 277 11.85 -3.28 3.31
CA LYS A 277 13.06 -2.70 2.72
C LYS A 277 14.29 -2.91 3.61
N LEU A 278 14.14 -2.86 4.93
CA LEU A 278 15.22 -3.03 5.90
C LEU A 278 15.13 -4.37 6.65
N GLY A 279 14.03 -4.65 7.32
CA GLY A 279 13.89 -5.80 8.20
C GLY A 279 14.10 -7.13 7.51
N LEU A 280 13.58 -7.27 6.29
CA LEU A 280 13.69 -8.50 5.51
C LEU A 280 15.15 -8.84 5.13
N PRO A 281 15.94 -7.95 4.48
CA PRO A 281 17.34 -8.24 4.19
C PRO A 281 18.22 -8.32 5.45
N MET A 282 17.86 -7.64 6.53
CA MET A 282 18.58 -7.70 7.80
C MET A 282 18.32 -8.97 8.63
N GLY A 283 17.40 -9.84 8.22
CA GLY A 283 17.01 -11.02 9.00
C GLY A 283 16.19 -10.70 10.25
N LYS A 284 15.45 -9.57 10.25
CA LYS A 284 14.67 -9.10 11.41
C LYS A 284 13.17 -9.49 11.34
N ARG A 285 12.76 -10.26 10.32
CA ARG A 285 11.38 -10.73 10.22
C ARG A 285 11.18 -12.02 11.04
N PRO A 286 9.98 -12.27 11.58
CA PRO A 286 9.68 -13.49 12.29
C PRO A 286 10.09 -14.75 11.50
N GLY A 287 10.81 -15.68 12.15
CA GLY A 287 11.28 -16.90 11.53
C GLY A 287 12.61 -16.79 10.78
N GLN A 288 13.17 -15.61 10.58
CA GLN A 288 14.52 -15.46 10.02
C GLN A 288 15.58 -15.67 11.09
N THR A 289 16.67 -16.33 10.74
CA THR A 289 17.81 -16.62 11.63
C THR A 289 19.13 -15.99 11.16
N GLN A 290 19.10 -15.39 9.96
CA GLN A 290 20.28 -14.78 9.32
C GLN A 290 19.87 -13.63 8.39
N THR A 291 20.85 -12.83 7.97
CA THR A 291 20.64 -11.80 6.94
C THR A 291 20.39 -12.45 5.58
N GLU A 292 19.52 -11.84 4.77
CA GLU A 292 19.12 -12.31 3.45
C GLU A 292 19.18 -11.16 2.44
N ALA A 293 20.38 -10.65 2.15
CA ALA A 293 20.62 -9.47 1.32
C ALA A 293 19.87 -9.50 -0.02
N ALA A 294 19.80 -10.66 -0.68
CA ALA A 294 19.12 -10.83 -1.97
C ALA A 294 17.61 -10.59 -1.94
N ARG A 295 17.02 -10.40 -0.75
CA ARG A 295 15.62 -10.04 -0.58
C ARG A 295 15.38 -8.54 -0.50
N ALA A 296 16.39 -7.71 -0.70
CA ALA A 296 16.27 -6.27 -0.70
C ALA A 296 15.65 -5.73 -2.00
N GLU A 297 14.93 -4.61 -1.90
CA GLU A 297 14.54 -3.81 -3.06
C GLU A 297 15.81 -3.36 -3.82
N CYS A 298 15.80 -3.43 -5.15
CA CYS A 298 16.93 -3.03 -5.99
C CYS A 298 18.28 -3.68 -5.57
N TYR A 299 18.23 -4.99 -5.32
CA TYR A 299 19.39 -5.78 -4.92
C TYR A 299 20.51 -5.74 -5.96
N TYR A 300 20.18 -5.89 -7.25
CA TYR A 300 21.17 -6.00 -8.33
C TYR A 300 21.86 -4.65 -8.61
N SER A 301 21.13 -3.55 -8.62
CA SER A 301 21.72 -2.21 -8.78
C SER A 301 22.44 -1.70 -7.53
N GLY A 302 22.12 -2.25 -6.34
CA GLY A 302 22.67 -1.80 -5.07
C GLY A 302 22.04 -0.51 -4.54
N LEU A 303 20.86 -0.11 -5.03
CA LEU A 303 20.18 1.13 -4.61
C LEU A 303 19.40 1.00 -3.30
N SER A 304 19.30 -0.19 -2.70
CA SER A 304 18.43 -0.51 -1.56
C SER A 304 18.46 0.52 -0.43
N ILE A 305 19.64 0.91 0.03
CA ILE A 305 19.81 1.83 1.17
C ILE A 305 19.41 3.26 0.77
N GLU A 306 19.82 3.72 -0.41
CA GLU A 306 19.46 5.05 -0.92
C GLU A 306 17.93 5.19 -1.04
N LEU A 307 17.26 4.17 -1.60
CA LEU A 307 15.81 4.16 -1.76
C LEU A 307 15.06 4.06 -0.42
N ALA A 308 15.58 3.32 0.55
CA ALA A 308 14.99 3.28 1.89
C ALA A 308 15.05 4.63 2.59
N LYS A 309 16.16 5.37 2.44
CA LYS A 309 16.30 6.74 2.96
C LYS A 309 15.39 7.72 2.25
N GLU A 310 15.32 7.66 0.92
CA GLU A 310 14.42 8.52 0.14
C GLU A 310 12.95 8.28 0.54
N ASN A 311 12.58 7.02 0.69
CA ASN A 311 11.22 6.68 1.10
C ASN A 311 10.91 7.16 2.54
N MET A 312 11.88 7.10 3.45
CA MET A 312 11.72 7.65 4.80
C MET A 312 11.56 9.17 4.79
N LEU A 313 12.33 9.88 3.93
CA LEU A 313 12.16 11.30 3.69
C LEU A 313 10.77 11.65 3.17
N VAL A 314 10.22 10.81 2.28
CA VAL A 314 8.85 10.98 1.75
C VAL A 314 7.80 10.82 2.86
N VAL A 315 7.96 9.82 3.74
CA VAL A 315 7.09 9.66 4.92
C VAL A 315 7.14 10.89 5.81
N GLU A 316 8.34 11.38 6.13
CA GLU A 316 8.51 12.61 6.93
C GLU A 316 7.87 13.82 6.23
N ASN A 317 8.13 14.03 4.94
CA ASN A 317 7.58 15.13 4.18
C ASN A 317 6.04 15.06 4.12
N THR A 318 5.47 13.87 3.99
CA THR A 318 4.02 13.69 4.02
C THR A 318 3.46 14.08 5.38
N TRP A 319 4.09 13.67 6.47
CA TRP A 319 3.65 14.05 7.83
C TRP A 319 3.67 15.56 8.05
N PHE A 320 4.70 16.26 7.52
CA PHE A 320 4.82 17.73 7.62
C PHE A 320 4.02 18.50 6.55
N GLY A 321 3.43 17.86 5.55
CA GLY A 321 2.84 18.52 4.38
C GLY A 321 3.89 19.26 3.55
N ARG A 322 5.09 18.73 3.41
CA ARG A 322 6.19 19.35 2.70
C ARG A 322 6.30 18.78 1.28
N THR A 323 6.14 19.64 0.27
CA THR A 323 6.28 19.25 -1.14
C THR A 323 7.74 19.02 -1.53
N ARG A 324 7.99 18.42 -2.70
CA ARG A 324 9.35 18.27 -3.26
C ARG A 324 10.10 19.61 -3.38
N ASN A 325 9.40 20.70 -3.61
CA ASN A 325 9.96 22.05 -3.71
C ASN A 325 10.04 22.78 -2.35
N SER A 326 9.94 22.03 -1.25
CA SER A 326 10.02 22.54 0.13
C SER A 326 8.91 23.56 0.51
N THR A 327 7.85 23.66 -0.29
CA THR A 327 6.63 24.39 0.12
C THR A 327 5.89 23.56 1.14
N THR A 328 5.37 24.18 2.19
CA THR A 328 4.57 23.50 3.22
C THR A 328 3.11 23.92 3.14
N GLY A 329 2.20 22.97 3.40
CA GLY A 329 0.77 23.20 3.49
C GLY A 329 0.17 22.49 4.69
N ILE A 330 -1.14 22.56 4.79
CA ILE A 330 -1.92 21.91 5.85
C ILE A 330 -1.74 20.38 5.81
N SER A 331 -1.44 19.77 6.96
CA SER A 331 -0.85 18.43 7.02
C SER A 331 -1.44 17.55 8.12
N PHE A 332 -1.04 16.27 8.17
CA PHE A 332 -1.33 15.37 9.29
C PHE A 332 -0.81 15.91 10.62
N ARG A 333 0.38 16.54 10.62
CA ARG A 333 0.92 17.20 11.80
C ARG A 333 -0.05 18.26 12.33
N ASP A 334 -0.59 19.10 11.45
CA ASP A 334 -1.51 20.17 11.83
C ASP A 334 -2.86 19.61 12.29
N TYR A 335 -3.29 18.51 11.67
CA TYR A 335 -4.48 17.79 12.10
C TYR A 335 -4.32 17.24 13.54
N ILE A 336 -3.19 16.61 13.84
CA ILE A 336 -2.91 16.10 15.19
C ILE A 336 -2.79 17.24 16.19
N LEU A 337 -2.14 18.37 15.85
CA LEU A 337 -2.07 19.56 16.71
C LEU A 337 -3.46 20.14 17.03
N SER A 338 -4.42 19.98 16.15
CA SER A 338 -5.78 20.49 16.35
C SER A 338 -6.60 19.67 17.33
N VAL A 339 -6.16 18.44 17.66
CA VAL A 339 -6.86 17.53 18.57
C VAL A 339 -6.32 17.68 19.99
N SER A 340 -7.19 17.64 20.98
CA SER A 340 -6.78 17.69 22.39
C SER A 340 -5.80 16.56 22.73
N GLY A 341 -4.65 16.90 23.31
CA GLY A 341 -3.57 15.96 23.60
C GLY A 341 -2.58 15.72 22.46
N GLY A 342 -2.79 16.33 21.28
CA GLY A 342 -1.95 16.14 20.10
C GLY A 342 -0.57 16.80 20.17
N GLU A 343 -0.41 17.90 20.91
CA GLU A 343 0.84 18.66 20.96
C GLU A 343 2.02 17.82 21.46
N GLY A 344 1.84 17.07 22.53
CA GLY A 344 2.88 16.19 23.08
C GLY A 344 3.33 15.15 22.05
N LEU A 345 2.36 14.48 21.41
CA LEU A 345 2.63 13.46 20.38
C LEU A 345 3.33 14.05 19.14
N VAL A 346 2.95 15.26 18.72
CA VAL A 346 3.63 15.97 17.62
C VAL A 346 5.09 16.23 17.97
N ASN A 347 5.37 16.74 19.18
CA ASN A 347 6.73 17.05 19.61
C ASN A 347 7.61 15.77 19.67
N GLU A 348 7.08 14.68 20.25
CA GLU A 348 7.78 13.38 20.30
C GLU A 348 8.03 12.82 18.90
N THR A 349 7.07 12.91 17.99
CA THR A 349 7.19 12.43 16.62
C THR A 349 8.24 13.22 15.82
N GLN A 350 8.27 14.55 15.97
CA GLN A 350 9.28 15.39 15.32
C GLN A 350 10.68 15.05 15.81
N LEU A 351 10.84 14.85 17.12
CA LEU A 351 12.12 14.43 17.70
C LEU A 351 12.53 13.06 17.17
N GLN A 352 11.58 12.12 17.06
CA GLN A 352 11.85 10.77 16.55
C GLN A 352 12.26 10.78 15.08
N PHE A 353 11.65 11.59 14.21
CA PHE A 353 12.11 11.79 12.83
C PHE A 353 13.56 12.29 12.77
N LYS A 354 13.90 13.28 13.60
CA LYS A 354 15.26 13.77 13.68
C LYS A 354 16.25 12.68 14.07
N VAL A 355 15.93 11.87 15.09
CA VAL A 355 16.79 10.77 15.55
C VAL A 355 16.96 9.73 14.45
N ILE A 356 15.88 9.37 13.74
CA ILE A 356 15.95 8.46 12.59
C ILE A 356 16.89 8.99 11.51
N ASN A 357 16.75 10.27 11.14
CA ASN A 357 17.59 10.91 10.12
C ASN A 357 19.07 10.95 10.55
N ASP A 358 19.34 11.28 11.82
CA ASP A 358 20.70 11.27 12.38
C ASP A 358 21.33 9.86 12.34
N LYS A 359 20.55 8.80 12.56
CA LYS A 359 21.03 7.42 12.46
C LYS A 359 21.21 6.98 11.01
N PHE A 360 20.25 7.27 10.13
CA PHE A 360 20.34 6.92 8.72
C PHE A 360 21.48 7.65 8.00
N SER A 361 21.84 8.87 8.42
CA SER A 361 22.97 9.59 7.83
C SER A 361 24.31 8.86 8.01
N LYS A 362 24.44 8.00 9.02
CA LYS A 362 25.64 7.19 9.31
C LYS A 362 25.71 5.89 8.51
N VAL A 363 24.63 5.48 7.89
CA VAL A 363 24.60 4.29 7.02
C VAL A 363 25.06 4.72 5.62
N PRO A 364 26.13 4.14 5.04
CA PRO A 364 26.57 4.51 3.70
C PRO A 364 25.54 4.11 2.63
N ASN A 365 25.45 4.90 1.55
CA ASN A 365 24.70 4.52 0.35
C ASN A 365 25.57 3.56 -0.47
N ASP A 366 25.58 2.29 -0.04
CA ASP A 366 26.35 1.22 -0.66
C ASP A 366 25.44 0.00 -0.87
N ARG A 367 25.93 -0.99 -1.60
CA ARG A 367 25.22 -2.26 -1.79
C ARG A 367 24.85 -2.88 -0.45
N ILE A 368 23.66 -3.41 -0.37
CA ILE A 368 23.12 -3.96 0.90
C ILE A 368 24.04 -5.02 1.50
N GLU A 369 24.68 -5.88 0.67
CA GLU A 369 25.61 -6.90 1.13
C GLU A 369 26.82 -6.29 1.84
N SER A 370 27.36 -5.18 1.28
CA SER A 370 28.49 -4.44 1.87
C SER A 370 28.07 -3.82 3.20
N VAL A 371 26.88 -3.21 3.25
CA VAL A 371 26.35 -2.59 4.47
C VAL A 371 26.10 -3.62 5.56
N LEU A 372 25.53 -4.79 5.22
CA LEU A 372 25.31 -5.87 6.17
C LEU A 372 26.61 -6.47 6.70
N ALA A 373 27.65 -6.53 5.87
CA ALA A 373 28.96 -7.06 6.28
C ALA A 373 29.77 -6.07 7.12
N ASN A 374 29.76 -4.78 6.77
CA ASN A 374 30.74 -3.80 7.31
C ASN A 374 30.08 -2.70 8.18
N ASN A 375 28.78 -2.46 8.03
CA ASN A 375 28.08 -1.36 8.67
C ASN A 375 26.77 -1.81 9.35
N PHE A 376 26.65 -3.10 9.70
CA PHE A 376 25.43 -3.67 10.28
C PHE A 376 24.97 -2.91 11.53
N THR A 377 25.90 -2.54 12.43
CA THR A 377 25.56 -1.81 13.67
C THR A 377 24.89 -0.47 13.36
N ALA A 378 25.40 0.31 12.39
CA ALA A 378 24.81 1.59 12.03
C ALA A 378 23.41 1.41 11.42
N LEU A 379 23.22 0.39 10.56
CA LEU A 379 21.93 0.07 9.98
C LEU A 379 20.95 -0.43 11.04
N ASP A 380 21.39 -1.24 11.99
CA ASP A 380 20.58 -1.77 13.09
C ASP A 380 20.13 -0.65 14.04
N GLU A 381 21.00 0.30 14.36
CA GLU A 381 20.63 1.48 15.14
C GLU A 381 19.54 2.29 14.43
N ALA A 382 19.64 2.50 13.11
CA ALA A 382 18.61 3.20 12.34
C ALA A 382 17.30 2.40 12.34
N PHE A 383 17.35 1.08 12.13
CA PHE A 383 16.19 0.19 12.18
C PHE A 383 15.47 0.22 13.53
N LEU A 384 16.23 0.24 14.63
CA LEU A 384 15.65 0.32 15.98
C LEU A 384 14.92 1.65 16.21
N GLU A 385 15.47 2.77 15.73
CA GLU A 385 14.80 4.06 15.84
C GLU A 385 13.53 4.14 14.97
N ILE A 386 13.58 3.57 13.75
CA ILE A 386 12.38 3.42 12.91
C ILE A 386 11.33 2.57 13.63
N SER A 387 11.75 1.48 14.29
CA SER A 387 10.82 0.60 15.01
C SER A 387 10.10 1.32 16.16
N LYS A 388 10.75 2.25 16.86
CA LYS A 388 10.12 3.07 17.91
C LYS A 388 9.00 3.98 17.36
N MET A 389 9.18 4.52 16.15
CA MET A 389 8.20 5.36 15.47
C MET A 389 6.86 4.64 15.21
N THR A 390 6.87 3.30 15.10
CA THR A 390 5.64 2.51 14.89
C THR A 390 4.58 2.81 15.93
N ARG A 391 4.96 2.98 17.22
CA ARG A 391 4.03 3.32 18.30
C ARG A 391 3.33 4.66 18.03
N HIS A 392 4.09 5.68 17.63
CA HIS A 392 3.52 7.01 17.35
C HIS A 392 2.55 6.96 16.17
N LEU A 393 2.96 6.39 15.04
CA LEU A 393 2.14 6.39 13.82
C LEU A 393 0.98 5.39 13.88
N LYS A 394 1.24 4.14 14.27
CA LYS A 394 0.23 3.06 14.18
C LYS A 394 -0.75 3.06 15.37
N SER A 395 -0.30 3.41 16.58
CA SER A 395 -1.13 3.27 17.79
C SER A 395 -1.62 4.61 18.32
N GLU A 396 -0.71 5.54 18.61
CA GLU A 396 -1.05 6.77 19.31
C GLU A 396 -1.83 7.76 18.43
N MET A 397 -1.33 8.03 17.21
CA MET A 397 -2.00 8.93 16.28
C MET A 397 -3.32 8.35 15.76
N SER A 398 -3.36 7.06 15.41
CA SER A 398 -4.59 6.41 14.94
C SER A 398 -5.69 6.48 15.98
N SER A 399 -5.34 6.20 17.27
CA SER A 399 -6.28 6.32 18.38
C SER A 399 -6.73 7.76 18.61
N LEU A 400 -5.80 8.72 18.56
CA LEU A 400 -6.11 10.14 18.77
C LEU A 400 -7.03 10.70 17.69
N LEU A 401 -6.85 10.26 16.44
CA LEU A 401 -7.65 10.68 15.30
C LEU A 401 -8.95 9.87 15.12
N GLY A 402 -9.12 8.78 15.88
CA GLY A 402 -10.25 7.85 15.71
C GLY A 402 -10.22 7.11 14.37
N ILE A 403 -9.04 6.84 13.82
CA ILE A 403 -8.86 6.12 12.57
C ILE A 403 -8.46 4.67 12.85
N SER A 404 -9.26 3.72 12.36
CA SER A 404 -8.92 2.30 12.45
C SER A 404 -7.83 1.93 11.44
N ILE A 405 -6.84 1.16 11.90
CA ILE A 405 -5.84 0.55 11.00
C ILE A 405 -6.49 -0.68 10.34
N THR A 406 -6.58 -0.67 9.01
CA THR A 406 -7.34 -1.65 8.23
C THR A 406 -6.48 -2.64 7.44
N TYR A 407 -5.19 -2.37 7.30
CA TYR A 407 -4.26 -3.27 6.61
C TYR A 407 -3.63 -4.28 7.58
N SER A 408 -3.22 -5.44 7.05
CA SER A 408 -2.41 -6.41 7.78
C SER A 408 -0.93 -6.14 7.52
N SER A 409 -0.17 -5.82 8.57
CA SER A 409 1.27 -5.57 8.46
C SER A 409 2.11 -6.85 8.30
N GLY A 410 1.49 -8.03 8.43
CA GLY A 410 2.20 -9.31 8.44
C GLY A 410 3.14 -9.48 9.64
N ASP A 411 2.98 -8.68 10.69
CA ASP A 411 3.80 -8.73 11.92
C ASP A 411 3.26 -9.72 12.94
N GLY A 412 2.11 -10.34 12.66
CA GLY A 412 1.46 -11.29 13.56
C GLY A 412 0.61 -10.63 14.66
N ASP A 413 0.22 -9.36 14.46
CA ASP A 413 -0.71 -8.63 15.34
C ASP A 413 -2.16 -9.04 15.11
#